data_65ca4d02d73ef5865c6a241c16c83a00
#
_entry.id   65ca4d02d73ef5865c6a241c16c83a00
#
_cell.length_a   1.000
_cell.length_b   1.000
_cell.length_c   1.000
_cell.angle_alpha   90.00
_cell.angle_beta   90.00
_cell.angle_gamma   90.00
#
_symmetry.space_group_name_H-M   'P 1'
#
loop_
_entity.id
_entity.type
_entity.pdbx_description
1 polymer ?
#
loop_
_entity_poly.entity_id
_entity_poly.type
_entity_poly.pdbx_seq_one_letter_code
_entity_poly.pdbx_strand_id
1 'polypeptide(L)'
;PDRKYPVIVYYYGGTSPVERSFDGRYPKNIWAGKGYIVYVLQPSGAIGYGQEFSALHVNGWGKEAIDDIITGTQKFLDAHPAADRDHVGAIGASYGGFTTMMLQTRTDLFKTAISHAGISSITSYWGEGYWGYSYSAGASTYSYPWNNQELYVENSPLYNADDFRNSILLLHGTADT
;
A
#
# COMPACT_ATOMS: atom_id res chain seq x y z
N PRO A 1 -28.07 -9.44 -3.52
CA PRO A 1 -28.68 -8.14 -3.17
C PRO A 1 -28.85 -7.32 -4.45
N ASP A 2 -29.98 -6.62 -4.55
CA ASP A 2 -30.32 -5.81 -5.73
C ASP A 2 -29.50 -4.50 -5.81
N ARG A 3 -28.66 -4.23 -4.82
CA ARG A 3 -27.84 -3.03 -4.73
C ARG A 3 -26.35 -3.43 -4.53
N LYS A 4 -25.49 -2.78 -5.31
CA LYS A 4 -24.04 -2.85 -5.18
C LYS A 4 -23.51 -1.58 -4.49
N TYR A 5 -22.40 -1.73 -3.79
CA TYR A 5 -21.74 -0.66 -3.05
C TYR A 5 -20.30 -0.53 -3.47
N PRO A 6 -19.78 0.69 -3.65
CA PRO A 6 -18.37 0.91 -3.93
C PRO A 6 -17.50 0.42 -2.76
N VAL A 7 -16.29 0.02 -3.07
CA VAL A 7 -15.36 -0.60 -2.11
C VAL A 7 -14.16 0.32 -1.88
N ILE A 8 -13.81 0.51 -0.62
CA ILE A 8 -12.52 1.09 -0.22
C ILE A 8 -11.67 -0.03 0.38
N VAL A 9 -10.50 -0.26 -0.20
CA VAL A 9 -9.50 -1.20 0.31
C VAL A 9 -8.46 -0.42 1.08
N TYR A 10 -8.29 -0.75 2.37
CA TYR A 10 -7.34 -0.13 3.28
C TYR A 10 -6.31 -1.14 3.77
N TYR A 11 -5.05 -0.78 3.69
CA TYR A 11 -3.89 -1.61 4.05
C TYR A 11 -2.72 -0.75 4.49
N TYR A 12 -1.68 -1.37 5.02
CA TYR A 12 -0.39 -0.72 5.25
C TYR A 12 0.71 -1.31 4.35
N GLY A 13 0.92 -2.63 4.37
CA GLY A 13 1.89 -3.31 3.51
C GLY A 13 3.34 -3.25 3.97
N GLY A 14 3.63 -2.56 5.07
CA GLY A 14 4.94 -2.50 5.71
C GLY A 14 5.02 -3.40 6.95
N THR A 15 6.00 -3.13 7.82
CA THR A 15 6.25 -3.93 9.02
C THR A 15 5.19 -3.80 10.10
N SER A 16 4.48 -2.66 10.17
CA SER A 16 3.41 -2.49 11.14
C SER A 16 2.13 -3.19 10.68
N PRO A 17 1.40 -3.84 11.59
CA PRO A 17 0.08 -4.36 11.23
C PRO A 17 -0.88 -3.20 10.91
N VAL A 18 -1.85 -3.48 10.04
CA VAL A 18 -2.89 -2.52 9.72
C VAL A 18 -3.74 -2.22 10.95
N GLU A 19 -4.07 -0.95 11.14
CA GLU A 19 -4.89 -0.51 12.25
C GLU A 19 -6.31 -1.07 12.13
N ARG A 20 -6.78 -1.74 13.18
CA ARG A 20 -8.12 -2.33 13.26
C ARG A 20 -9.17 -1.40 13.87
N SER A 21 -8.77 -0.23 14.36
CA SER A 21 -9.72 0.77 14.86
C SER A 21 -10.64 1.24 13.73
N PHE A 22 -11.92 1.40 14.05
CA PHE A 22 -12.93 1.88 13.09
C PHE A 22 -13.04 3.40 13.06
N ASP A 23 -12.55 4.07 14.06
CA ASP A 23 -12.41 5.52 14.17
C ASP A 23 -10.94 5.94 13.99
N GLY A 24 -10.61 7.19 14.24
CA GLY A 24 -9.24 7.69 14.10
C GLY A 24 -8.95 8.36 12.77
N ARG A 25 -7.68 8.42 12.38
CA ARG A 25 -7.22 9.16 11.19
C ARG A 25 -7.83 8.62 9.89
N TYR A 26 -8.03 7.32 9.80
CA TYR A 26 -8.67 6.65 8.65
C TYR A 26 -9.99 6.03 9.10
N PRO A 27 -11.06 6.85 9.19
CA PRO A 27 -12.29 6.49 9.90
C PRO A 27 -13.18 5.57 9.07
N LYS A 28 -12.96 4.28 9.20
CA LYS A 28 -13.67 3.22 8.46
C LYS A 28 -15.18 3.25 8.71
N ASN A 29 -15.59 3.61 9.95
CA ASN A 29 -16.99 3.80 10.32
C ASN A 29 -17.67 4.93 9.53
N ILE A 30 -16.96 6.05 9.31
CA ILE A 30 -17.49 7.17 8.52
C ILE A 30 -17.62 6.76 7.05
N TRP A 31 -16.63 6.08 6.48
CA TRP A 31 -16.70 5.60 5.10
C TRP A 31 -17.85 4.61 4.92
N ALA A 32 -18.01 3.66 5.83
CA ALA A 32 -19.12 2.72 5.82
C ALA A 32 -20.48 3.44 5.95
N GLY A 33 -20.57 4.43 6.84
CA GLY A 33 -21.77 5.27 7.00
C GLY A 33 -22.14 6.10 5.76
N LYS A 34 -21.17 6.36 4.89
CA LYS A 34 -21.37 7.02 3.58
C LYS A 34 -21.75 6.05 2.45
N GLY A 35 -21.90 4.77 2.74
CA GLY A 35 -22.35 3.76 1.79
C GLY A 35 -21.22 3.01 1.07
N TYR A 36 -20.01 3.04 1.59
CA TYR A 36 -18.92 2.21 1.09
C TYR A 36 -18.83 0.88 1.85
N ILE A 37 -18.44 -0.17 1.16
CA ILE A 37 -17.88 -1.36 1.80
C ILE A 37 -16.40 -1.05 2.07
N VAL A 38 -15.97 -1.22 3.33
CA VAL A 38 -14.57 -1.00 3.70
C VAL A 38 -13.92 -2.36 3.95
N TYR A 39 -12.99 -2.72 3.09
CA TYR A 39 -12.19 -3.93 3.21
C TYR A 39 -10.82 -3.60 3.79
N VAL A 40 -10.55 -4.12 4.97
CA VAL A 40 -9.26 -3.94 5.66
C VAL A 40 -8.44 -5.22 5.51
N LEU A 41 -7.32 -5.12 4.82
CA LEU A 41 -6.46 -6.25 4.50
C LEU A 41 -5.11 -6.13 5.19
N GLN A 42 -4.66 -7.22 5.81
CA GLN A 42 -3.32 -7.35 6.36
C GLN A 42 -2.45 -8.20 5.42
N PRO A 43 -1.58 -7.58 4.61
CA PRO A 43 -0.69 -8.32 3.71
C PRO A 43 0.55 -8.86 4.42
N SER A 44 1.31 -9.68 3.73
CA SER A 44 2.58 -10.25 4.17
C SER A 44 3.59 -9.19 4.59
N GLY A 45 4.49 -9.55 5.50
CA GLY A 45 5.59 -8.71 5.95
C GLY A 45 5.35 -7.98 7.28
N ALA A 46 4.12 -7.99 7.81
CA ALA A 46 3.82 -7.35 9.09
C ALA A 46 4.26 -8.22 10.29
N ILE A 47 4.66 -7.55 11.37
CA ILE A 47 4.90 -8.20 12.66
C ILE A 47 3.59 -8.68 13.29
N GLY A 48 3.68 -9.64 14.22
CA GLY A 48 2.54 -10.18 14.96
C GLY A 48 1.95 -11.46 14.38
N TYR A 49 2.49 -11.96 13.25
CA TYR A 49 2.04 -13.18 12.56
C TYR A 49 3.14 -14.24 12.43
N GLY A 50 4.18 -14.12 13.24
CA GLY A 50 5.35 -14.99 13.21
C GLY A 50 6.53 -14.40 12.43
N GLN A 51 7.74 -14.92 12.73
CA GLN A 51 8.97 -14.38 12.18
C GLN A 51 9.10 -14.61 10.67
N GLU A 52 8.68 -15.76 10.18
CA GLU A 52 8.73 -16.08 8.74
C GLU A 52 7.84 -15.14 7.94
N PHE A 53 6.65 -14.83 8.47
CA PHE A 53 5.72 -13.90 7.83
C PHE A 53 6.28 -12.47 7.78
N SER A 54 6.86 -11.99 8.87
CA SER A 54 7.46 -10.65 8.89
C SER A 54 8.75 -10.56 8.09
N ALA A 55 9.51 -11.65 7.96
CA ALA A 55 10.73 -11.68 7.15
C ALA A 55 10.49 -11.47 5.65
N LEU A 56 9.28 -11.70 5.15
CA LEU A 56 8.90 -11.41 3.76
C LEU A 56 9.00 -9.93 3.39
N HIS A 57 9.08 -9.05 4.40
CA HIS A 57 9.29 -7.61 4.18
C HIS A 57 10.73 -7.28 3.77
N VAL A 58 11.72 -8.07 4.23
CA VAL A 58 13.14 -7.76 4.05
C VAL A 58 13.54 -7.91 2.59
N ASN A 59 14.15 -6.86 2.02
CA ASN A 59 14.55 -6.78 0.61
C ASN A 59 13.41 -6.98 -0.42
N GLY A 60 12.15 -7.04 0.04
CA GLY A 60 10.99 -7.22 -0.83
C GLY A 60 10.40 -5.91 -1.35
N TRP A 61 10.52 -4.84 -0.58
CA TRP A 61 9.91 -3.54 -0.87
C TRP A 61 8.48 -3.68 -1.41
N GLY A 62 7.66 -4.40 -0.64
CA GLY A 62 6.23 -4.56 -0.89
C GLY A 62 5.85 -5.55 -1.98
N LYS A 63 6.77 -6.27 -2.58
CA LYS A 63 6.46 -7.20 -3.68
C LYS A 63 5.37 -8.20 -3.28
N GLU A 64 5.59 -8.96 -2.22
CA GLU A 64 4.61 -9.93 -1.71
C GLU A 64 3.35 -9.25 -1.18
N ALA A 65 3.50 -8.11 -0.49
CA ALA A 65 2.36 -7.35 0.03
C ALA A 65 1.44 -6.84 -1.09
N ILE A 66 2.00 -6.39 -2.22
CA ILE A 66 1.25 -5.94 -3.39
C ILE A 66 0.45 -7.10 -3.99
N ASP A 67 1.08 -8.27 -4.17
CA ASP A 67 0.43 -9.45 -4.71
C ASP A 67 -0.69 -9.96 -3.78
N ASP A 68 -0.49 -9.90 -2.46
CA ASP A 68 -1.50 -10.23 -1.46
C ASP A 68 -2.70 -9.26 -1.54
N ILE A 69 -2.45 -7.97 -1.68
CA ILE A 69 -3.53 -6.97 -1.78
C ILE A 69 -4.35 -7.19 -3.05
N ILE A 70 -3.71 -7.42 -4.19
CA ILE A 70 -4.41 -7.70 -5.44
C ILE A 70 -5.24 -8.98 -5.31
N THR A 71 -4.60 -10.08 -4.91
CA THR A 71 -5.26 -11.39 -4.79
C THR A 71 -6.35 -11.39 -3.73
N GLY A 72 -6.09 -10.80 -2.56
CA GLY A 72 -7.04 -10.68 -1.47
C GLY A 72 -8.26 -9.85 -1.86
N THR A 73 -8.06 -8.75 -2.58
CA THR A 73 -9.16 -7.91 -3.07
C THR A 73 -10.01 -8.67 -4.10
N GLN A 74 -9.40 -9.38 -5.04
CA GLN A 74 -10.12 -10.20 -6.01
C GLN A 74 -10.98 -11.27 -5.32
N LYS A 75 -10.40 -12.02 -4.38
CA LYS A 75 -11.13 -13.03 -3.60
C LYS A 75 -12.27 -12.42 -2.77
N PHE A 76 -12.03 -11.24 -2.19
CA PHE A 76 -13.06 -10.52 -1.45
C PHE A 76 -14.25 -10.17 -2.36
N LEU A 77 -13.97 -9.62 -3.54
CA LEU A 77 -15.00 -9.28 -4.52
C LEU A 77 -15.78 -10.50 -5.01
N ASP A 78 -15.10 -11.64 -5.19
CA ASP A 78 -15.75 -12.92 -5.57
C ASP A 78 -16.71 -13.43 -4.49
N ALA A 79 -16.32 -13.31 -3.23
CA ALA A 79 -17.09 -13.77 -2.08
C ALA A 79 -18.24 -12.83 -1.68
N HIS A 80 -18.23 -11.57 -2.15
CA HIS A 80 -19.19 -10.55 -1.71
C HIS A 80 -19.95 -9.92 -2.90
N PRO A 81 -21.06 -10.51 -3.37
CA PRO A 81 -21.82 -10.02 -4.53
C PRO A 81 -22.36 -8.59 -4.40
N ALA A 82 -22.47 -8.06 -3.16
CA ALA A 82 -22.84 -6.67 -2.91
C ALA A 82 -21.70 -5.67 -3.19
N ALA A 83 -20.46 -6.13 -3.32
CA ALA A 83 -19.33 -5.29 -3.66
C ALA A 83 -19.34 -4.95 -5.15
N ASP A 84 -19.22 -3.66 -5.46
CA ASP A 84 -19.16 -3.19 -6.84
C ASP A 84 -17.72 -3.27 -7.37
N ARG A 85 -17.48 -4.21 -8.30
CA ARG A 85 -16.17 -4.45 -8.92
C ARG A 85 -15.69 -3.30 -9.78
N ASP A 86 -16.61 -2.51 -10.30
CA ASP A 86 -16.29 -1.39 -11.18
C ASP A 86 -15.95 -0.12 -10.40
N HIS A 87 -16.19 -0.13 -9.06
CA HIS A 87 -15.95 1.01 -8.17
C HIS A 87 -15.15 0.58 -6.94
N VAL A 88 -13.89 0.17 -7.17
CA VAL A 88 -12.94 -0.21 -6.12
C VAL A 88 -11.87 0.87 -6.02
N GLY A 89 -11.72 1.45 -4.83
CA GLY A 89 -10.68 2.41 -4.51
C GLY A 89 -9.67 1.86 -3.50
N ALA A 90 -8.43 2.34 -3.58
CA ALA A 90 -7.35 1.98 -2.67
C ALA A 90 -6.89 3.19 -1.86
N ILE A 91 -6.59 3.00 -0.58
CA ILE A 91 -6.01 4.05 0.26
C ILE A 91 -4.96 3.47 1.21
N GLY A 92 -3.82 4.12 1.26
CA GLY A 92 -2.75 3.79 2.21
C GLY A 92 -1.89 4.99 2.56
N ALA A 93 -1.24 4.91 3.72
CA ALA A 93 -0.39 5.98 4.21
C ALA A 93 1.03 5.50 4.48
N SER A 94 2.02 6.38 4.34
CA SER A 94 3.43 6.10 4.57
C SER A 94 3.88 4.95 3.66
N TYR A 95 4.32 3.83 4.20
CA TYR A 95 4.57 2.63 3.40
C TYR A 95 3.32 2.18 2.62
N GLY A 96 2.12 2.34 3.20
CA GLY A 96 0.86 2.11 2.50
C GLY A 96 0.62 3.08 1.34
N GLY A 97 1.12 4.30 1.42
CA GLY A 97 1.12 5.26 0.31
C GLY A 97 2.05 4.83 -0.83
N PHE A 98 3.24 4.35 -0.51
CA PHE A 98 4.15 3.68 -1.45
C PHE A 98 3.46 2.50 -2.13
N THR A 99 2.88 1.60 -1.34
CA THR A 99 2.14 0.43 -1.83
C THR A 99 0.99 0.84 -2.77
N THR A 100 0.27 1.92 -2.43
CA THR A 100 -0.81 2.46 -3.27
C THR A 100 -0.31 2.92 -4.63
N MET A 101 0.81 3.64 -4.69
CA MET A 101 1.42 4.04 -5.95
C MET A 101 1.87 2.83 -6.78
N MET A 102 2.51 1.85 -6.15
CA MET A 102 2.93 0.62 -6.83
C MET A 102 1.76 -0.22 -7.33
N LEU A 103 0.64 -0.28 -6.61
CA LEU A 103 -0.58 -0.95 -7.09
C LEU A 103 -1.08 -0.34 -8.40
N GLN A 104 -0.99 0.99 -8.57
CA GLN A 104 -1.40 1.67 -9.81
C GLN A 104 -0.54 1.29 -11.01
N THR A 105 0.70 0.84 -10.80
CA THR A 105 1.58 0.35 -11.86
C THR A 105 1.33 -1.13 -12.21
N ARG A 106 0.75 -1.91 -11.28
CA ARG A 106 0.65 -3.37 -11.40
C ARG A 106 -0.72 -3.89 -11.83
N THR A 107 -1.79 -3.13 -11.55
CA THR A 107 -3.16 -3.59 -11.81
C THR A 107 -4.09 -2.43 -12.13
N ASP A 108 -5.14 -2.70 -12.89
CA ASP A 108 -6.26 -1.79 -13.17
C ASP A 108 -7.48 -2.04 -12.25
N LEU A 109 -7.32 -2.90 -11.25
CA LEU A 109 -8.37 -3.27 -10.30
C LEU A 109 -8.88 -2.06 -9.52
N PHE A 110 -7.98 -1.16 -9.12
CA PHE A 110 -8.31 0.03 -8.34
C PHE A 110 -8.55 1.23 -9.26
N LYS A 111 -9.82 1.62 -9.44
CA LYS A 111 -10.23 2.71 -10.35
C LYS A 111 -9.83 4.10 -9.88
N THR A 112 -9.58 4.23 -8.58
CA THR A 112 -9.02 5.44 -7.96
C THR A 112 -8.17 5.07 -6.76
N ALA A 113 -7.22 5.92 -6.41
CA ALA A 113 -6.36 5.66 -5.28
C ALA A 113 -5.99 6.95 -4.53
N ILE A 114 -5.71 6.82 -3.24
CA ILE A 114 -5.19 7.89 -2.40
C ILE A 114 -3.89 7.43 -1.74
N SER A 115 -2.79 8.04 -2.11
CA SER A 115 -1.49 7.86 -1.46
C SER A 115 -1.26 9.02 -0.49
N HIS A 116 -1.21 8.74 0.80
CA HIS A 116 -0.94 9.72 1.83
C HIS A 116 0.47 9.55 2.38
N ALA A 117 1.28 10.59 2.32
CA ALA A 117 2.67 10.61 2.78
C ALA A 117 3.49 9.40 2.26
N GLY A 118 3.27 9.06 0.97
CA GLY A 118 3.87 7.88 0.36
C GLY A 118 5.30 8.11 -0.11
N ILE A 119 6.09 7.04 -0.09
CA ILE A 119 7.46 7.03 -0.59
C ILE A 119 7.40 6.85 -2.11
N SER A 120 7.81 7.87 -2.87
CA SER A 120 7.82 7.80 -4.34
C SER A 120 9.15 7.30 -4.92
N SER A 121 10.26 7.51 -4.20
CA SER A 121 11.61 7.07 -4.57
C SER A 121 12.31 6.46 -3.38
N ILE A 122 12.63 5.17 -3.47
CA ILE A 122 13.34 4.46 -2.40
C ILE A 122 14.76 5.00 -2.24
N THR A 123 15.38 5.44 -3.33
CA THR A 123 16.73 6.03 -3.29
C THR A 123 16.75 7.34 -2.52
N SER A 124 15.83 8.26 -2.83
CA SER A 124 15.68 9.52 -2.08
C SER A 124 15.30 9.27 -0.62
N TYR A 125 14.37 8.36 -0.39
CA TYR A 125 13.97 7.95 0.95
C TYR A 125 15.16 7.43 1.78
N TRP A 126 16.04 6.63 1.16
CA TRP A 126 17.24 6.12 1.81
C TRP A 126 18.24 7.24 2.14
N GLY A 127 18.44 8.21 1.23
CA GLY A 127 19.54 9.18 1.30
C GLY A 127 19.18 10.52 1.96
N GLU A 128 17.91 10.89 2.04
CA GLU A 128 17.49 12.25 2.37
C GLU A 128 16.71 12.36 3.69
N GLY A 129 16.00 11.32 4.09
CA GLY A 129 15.10 11.37 5.24
C GLY A 129 15.59 10.58 6.46
N TYR A 130 15.10 10.96 7.63
CA TYR A 130 15.33 10.22 8.87
C TYR A 130 14.93 8.75 8.78
N TRP A 131 13.78 8.48 8.18
CA TRP A 131 13.24 7.13 8.03
C TRP A 131 14.04 6.29 7.04
N GLY A 132 14.64 6.91 6.04
CA GLY A 132 15.53 6.23 5.11
C GLY A 132 16.69 5.58 5.84
N TYR A 133 17.37 6.32 6.68
CA TYR A 133 18.46 5.79 7.49
C TYR A 133 17.98 4.74 8.51
N SER A 134 16.95 5.06 9.31
CA SER A 134 16.54 4.20 10.43
C SER A 134 15.76 2.96 9.98
N TYR A 135 14.89 3.10 9.00
CA TYR A 135 14.03 2.02 8.51
C TYR A 135 14.71 1.16 7.44
N SER A 136 15.33 1.80 6.44
CA SER A 136 15.94 1.07 5.33
C SER A 136 17.14 0.22 5.75
N ALA A 137 17.83 0.57 6.84
CA ALA A 137 18.90 -0.26 7.37
C ALA A 137 18.41 -1.68 7.73
N GLY A 138 17.19 -1.81 8.23
CA GLY A 138 16.56 -3.10 8.51
C GLY A 138 15.82 -3.69 7.31
N ALA A 139 15.03 -2.89 6.63
CA ALA A 139 14.18 -3.33 5.51
C ALA A 139 14.98 -3.73 4.27
N SER A 140 16.15 -3.14 4.06
CA SER A 140 17.05 -3.43 2.92
C SER A 140 18.38 -3.98 3.41
N THR A 141 18.35 -4.98 4.27
CA THR A 141 19.55 -5.57 4.89
C THR A 141 20.57 -5.98 3.83
N TYR A 142 21.80 -5.45 3.95
CA TYR A 142 22.91 -5.63 3.02
C TYR A 142 22.65 -5.15 1.58
N SER A 143 21.51 -4.52 1.30
CA SER A 143 21.18 -3.93 -0.01
C SER A 143 21.16 -2.40 0.10
N TYR A 144 22.04 -1.76 -0.65
CA TYR A 144 22.21 -0.32 -0.66
C TYR A 144 22.09 0.22 -2.09
N PRO A 145 21.81 1.52 -2.29
CA PRO A 145 21.68 2.09 -3.64
C PRO A 145 22.87 1.83 -4.58
N TRP A 146 24.07 1.64 -4.01
CA TRP A 146 25.29 1.40 -4.79
C TRP A 146 25.63 -0.07 -5.06
N ASN A 147 25.07 -1.02 -4.31
CA ASN A 147 25.35 -2.45 -4.50
C ASN A 147 24.14 -3.28 -4.95
N ASN A 148 22.93 -2.70 -4.92
CA ASN A 148 21.70 -3.33 -5.41
C ASN A 148 20.78 -2.28 -6.02
N GLN A 149 21.27 -1.60 -7.06
CA GLN A 149 20.56 -0.53 -7.74
C GLN A 149 19.20 -0.96 -8.28
N GLU A 150 19.08 -2.18 -8.77
CA GLU A 150 17.85 -2.77 -9.30
C GLU A 150 16.72 -2.71 -8.26
N LEU A 151 16.99 -3.12 -7.00
CA LEU A 151 16.01 -3.04 -5.91
C LEU A 151 15.44 -1.63 -5.73
N TYR A 152 16.30 -0.62 -5.80
CA TYR A 152 15.93 0.78 -5.55
C TYR A 152 15.21 1.44 -6.72
N VAL A 153 15.55 1.06 -7.94
CA VAL A 153 14.96 1.64 -9.16
C VAL A 153 13.65 0.92 -9.49
N GLU A 154 13.67 -0.40 -9.63
CA GLU A 154 12.51 -1.15 -10.09
C GLU A 154 11.32 -1.11 -9.13
N ASN A 155 11.58 -0.97 -7.81
CA ASN A 155 10.53 -0.88 -6.82
C ASN A 155 10.14 0.57 -6.46
N SER A 156 10.72 1.58 -7.09
CA SER A 156 10.31 2.97 -6.84
C SER A 156 9.18 3.38 -7.77
N PRO A 157 8.04 3.89 -7.23
CA PRO A 157 6.93 4.40 -8.04
C PRO A 157 7.35 5.46 -9.05
N LEU A 158 8.33 6.29 -8.71
CA LEU A 158 8.84 7.36 -9.57
C LEU A 158 9.33 6.83 -10.94
N TYR A 159 10.05 5.71 -10.94
CA TYR A 159 10.62 5.13 -12.16
C TYR A 159 9.62 4.25 -12.93
N ASN A 160 8.43 4.06 -12.37
CA ASN A 160 7.32 3.34 -12.99
C ASN A 160 6.09 4.25 -13.19
N ALA A 161 6.28 5.57 -13.22
CA ALA A 161 5.16 6.52 -13.22
C ALA A 161 4.35 6.50 -14.52
N ASP A 162 4.97 6.13 -15.64
CA ASP A 162 4.33 5.95 -16.94
C ASP A 162 3.42 4.71 -17.01
N ASP A 163 3.57 3.78 -16.08
CA ASP A 163 2.71 2.60 -15.94
C ASP A 163 1.45 2.86 -15.10
N PHE A 164 1.23 4.06 -14.56
CA PHE A 164 0.04 4.37 -13.78
C PHE A 164 -1.21 4.26 -14.65
N ARG A 165 -2.15 3.41 -14.23
CA ARG A 165 -3.32 3.02 -15.03
C ARG A 165 -4.57 3.83 -14.74
N ASN A 166 -4.71 4.33 -13.51
CA ASN A 166 -5.91 5.02 -13.06
C ASN A 166 -5.57 6.27 -12.24
N SER A 167 -6.61 7.04 -11.91
CA SER A 167 -6.44 8.29 -11.15
C SER A 167 -5.91 8.04 -9.75
N ILE A 168 -4.95 8.87 -9.33
CA ILE A 168 -4.39 8.86 -7.98
C ILE A 168 -4.36 10.27 -7.40
N LEU A 169 -4.75 10.39 -6.14
CA LEU A 169 -4.57 11.59 -5.34
C LEU A 169 -3.34 11.42 -4.44
N LEU A 170 -2.39 12.32 -4.56
CA LEU A 170 -1.20 12.38 -3.70
C LEU A 170 -1.41 13.44 -2.62
N LEU A 171 -1.36 13.02 -1.36
CA LEU A 171 -1.42 13.88 -0.19
C LEU A 171 -0.08 13.81 0.55
N HIS A 172 0.56 14.95 0.78
CA HIS A 172 1.87 14.99 1.43
C HIS A 172 2.02 16.26 2.28
N GLY A 173 2.64 16.14 3.43
CA GLY A 173 2.96 17.28 4.29
C GLY A 173 4.17 18.04 3.77
N THR A 174 4.12 19.39 3.81
CA THR A 174 5.26 20.23 3.39
C THR A 174 6.44 20.18 4.36
N ALA A 175 6.25 19.62 5.54
CA ALA A 175 7.27 19.42 6.58
C ALA A 175 7.48 17.95 6.91
N ASP A 176 7.10 17.06 6.02
CA ASP A 176 7.36 15.62 6.12
C ASP A 176 8.85 15.36 5.84
N THR A 177 9.53 14.57 6.71
CA THR A 177 11.00 14.38 6.69
C THR A 177 11.39 12.93 6.57
#